data_4feb9b1d28257e12c6110f3e9717e079
#
_entry.id   4feb9b1d28257e12c6110f3e9717e079
#
_cell.length_a   1.000
_cell.length_b   1.000
_cell.length_c   1.000
_cell.angle_alpha   90.00
_cell.angle_beta   90.00
_cell.angle_gamma   90.00
#
_symmetry.space_group_name_H-M   'P 1'
#
loop_
_entity.id
_entity.type
_entity.pdbx_description
1 polymer ?
#
loop_
_entity_poly.entity_id
_entity_poly.type
_entity_poly.pdbx_seq_one_letter_code
_entity_poly.pdbx_strand_id
1 'polypeptide(L)'
;MTAKQLKNSILQQAIQGKLIKQNKEDEPASKLLKRIKAEREKLIKSGKIKINKNISAIYRKGNSFYEKIENEEICIDEELPFEIPKTWEWVRLGNFALNYDGKRKPISVELRSKQAKIYDYYGATGAIDKVENYIFDGTFVLIGEDGGNFYSDKDVAFIVSGTFWANNHVHVLSVYSGIENYFCYFLNSLNLPSMGLINGIAVPKLNQANLNKILIPLPPIEEQKRIVNKLNQLMPLIEEYEEKENKLNELDKKFPERLKKSILKEAVEGKLINQNKEDEPASELLKRIKAEREKLIKSGKIKINKNISAIYRNGNSFYEKIENEEICIDEELPFEIPKTWEWLRLGELCTIINGFTPLRTNPKFWENPTISWFTVNDIHSQGRRIKYTKQSINKCALSDNSSRILPAGTVLICCTASVGEYAITEIPLTTNQQFNGLIINEYYSKYYSSEFLFKIAPTFKAKLFDIAGKTTFNFISVQKLSNLLLPFPPIEEQKRIVEKLDKLINACEELKKILFI
;
A
#
# COMPACT_ATOMS: atom_id res chain seq x y z
N MET A 1 -1.72 -19.60 -3.63
CA MET A 1 -2.61 -19.81 -2.46
C MET A 1 -2.13 -18.88 -1.38
N THR A 2 -2.99 -18.00 -0.86
CA THR A 2 -2.63 -17.04 0.18
C THR A 2 -2.52 -17.72 1.55
N ALA A 3 -1.81 -17.08 2.50
CA ALA A 3 -1.71 -17.55 3.89
C ALA A 3 -3.11 -17.75 4.50
N LYS A 4 -4.04 -16.85 4.23
CA LYS A 4 -5.44 -16.94 4.64
C LYS A 4 -6.14 -18.18 4.06
N GLN A 5 -6.00 -18.44 2.76
CA GLN A 5 -6.58 -19.63 2.13
C GLN A 5 -6.01 -20.92 2.73
N LEU A 6 -4.71 -20.91 3.04
CA LEU A 6 -4.04 -22.04 3.70
C LEU A 6 -4.57 -22.24 5.12
N LYS A 7 -4.67 -21.18 5.95
CA LYS A 7 -5.26 -21.21 7.29
C LYS A 7 -6.66 -21.80 7.26
N ASN A 8 -7.52 -21.26 6.40
CA ASN A 8 -8.91 -21.72 6.29
C ASN A 8 -9.00 -23.19 5.85
N SER A 9 -8.18 -23.62 4.89
CA SER A 9 -8.14 -25.01 4.44
C SER A 9 -7.74 -25.97 5.57
N ILE A 10 -6.72 -25.62 6.36
CA ILE A 10 -6.24 -26.41 7.49
C ILE A 10 -7.32 -26.50 8.58
N LEU A 11 -7.96 -25.37 8.93
CA LEU A 11 -9.05 -25.35 9.89
C LEU A 11 -10.25 -26.20 9.41
N GLN A 12 -10.61 -26.11 8.12
CA GLN A 12 -11.67 -26.96 7.54
C GLN A 12 -11.32 -28.45 7.61
N GLN A 13 -10.07 -28.83 7.32
CA GLN A 13 -9.63 -30.21 7.48
C GLN A 13 -9.70 -30.68 8.95
N ALA A 14 -9.37 -29.80 9.90
CA ALA A 14 -9.44 -30.10 11.32
C ALA A 14 -10.87 -30.41 11.78
N ILE A 15 -11.85 -29.56 11.42
CA ILE A 15 -13.25 -29.72 11.84
C ILE A 15 -13.99 -30.83 11.10
N GLN A 16 -13.47 -31.29 9.96
CA GLN A 16 -14.01 -32.42 9.19
C GLN A 16 -13.36 -33.77 9.58
N GLY A 17 -12.43 -33.78 10.53
CA GLY A 17 -11.71 -34.98 10.95
C GLY A 17 -10.71 -35.52 9.90
N LYS A 18 -10.24 -34.65 9.01
CA LYS A 18 -9.30 -34.99 7.91
C LYS A 18 -7.86 -34.57 8.19
N LEU A 19 -7.61 -33.72 9.20
CA LEU A 19 -6.28 -33.17 9.49
C LEU A 19 -5.34 -34.22 10.09
N ILE A 20 -5.88 -35.14 10.87
CA ILE A 20 -5.12 -36.22 11.54
C ILE A 20 -5.79 -37.58 11.33
N LYS A 21 -5.01 -38.65 11.50
CA LYS A 21 -5.56 -40.00 11.41
C LYS A 21 -6.46 -40.31 12.62
N GLN A 22 -7.59 -40.95 12.35
CA GLN A 22 -8.49 -41.49 13.39
C GLN A 22 -7.79 -42.62 14.15
N ASN A 23 -7.98 -42.65 15.49
CA ASN A 23 -7.52 -43.75 16.31
C ASN A 23 -8.72 -44.56 16.81
N LYS A 24 -8.73 -45.86 16.55
CA LYS A 24 -9.82 -46.76 16.93
C LYS A 24 -9.91 -47.00 18.44
N GLU A 25 -8.83 -46.73 19.15
CA GLU A 25 -8.76 -46.87 20.62
C GLU A 25 -9.34 -45.66 21.38
N ASP A 26 -9.61 -44.57 20.66
CA ASP A 26 -10.21 -43.39 21.27
C ASP A 26 -11.63 -43.69 21.74
N GLU A 27 -11.97 -43.22 22.94
CA GLU A 27 -13.35 -43.30 23.42
C GLU A 27 -14.29 -42.48 22.55
N PRO A 28 -15.33 -43.06 21.95
CA PRO A 28 -16.25 -42.34 21.03
C PRO A 28 -16.87 -41.09 21.67
N ALA A 29 -17.10 -40.04 20.87
CA ALA A 29 -17.69 -38.78 21.31
C ALA A 29 -19.09 -38.95 21.94
N SER A 30 -19.83 -40.01 21.59
CA SER A 30 -21.10 -40.37 22.25
C SER A 30 -20.98 -40.58 23.76
N LYS A 31 -19.85 -41.11 24.25
CA LYS A 31 -19.60 -41.22 25.71
C LYS A 31 -19.28 -39.86 26.32
N LEU A 32 -18.53 -39.02 25.61
CA LEU A 32 -18.27 -37.63 26.02
C LEU A 32 -19.58 -36.84 26.16
N LEU A 33 -20.50 -36.96 25.20
CA LEU A 33 -21.82 -36.33 25.27
C LEU A 33 -22.65 -36.77 26.45
N LYS A 34 -22.57 -38.07 26.85
CA LYS A 34 -23.21 -38.55 28.07
C LYS A 34 -22.64 -37.88 29.33
N ARG A 35 -21.33 -37.70 29.40
CA ARG A 35 -20.69 -36.96 30.51
C ARG A 35 -21.10 -35.50 30.56
N ILE A 36 -21.09 -34.80 29.41
CA ILE A 36 -21.55 -33.42 29.31
C ILE A 36 -22.98 -33.27 29.79
N LYS A 37 -23.89 -34.17 29.36
CA LYS A 37 -25.29 -34.17 29.79
C LYS A 37 -25.42 -34.38 31.30
N ALA A 38 -24.68 -35.34 31.90
CA ALA A 38 -24.70 -35.61 33.33
C ALA A 38 -24.16 -34.42 34.15
N GLU A 39 -23.08 -33.78 33.70
CA GLU A 39 -22.52 -32.58 34.33
C GLU A 39 -23.50 -31.41 34.31
N ARG A 40 -24.13 -31.17 33.16
CA ARG A 40 -25.16 -30.15 33.00
C ARG A 40 -26.35 -30.38 33.92
N GLU A 41 -26.86 -31.62 34.01
CA GLU A 41 -27.96 -31.96 34.91
C GLU A 41 -27.59 -31.73 36.39
N LYS A 42 -26.35 -32.01 36.78
CA LYS A 42 -25.80 -31.73 38.09
C LYS A 42 -25.79 -30.24 38.42
N LEU A 43 -25.37 -29.41 37.46
CA LEU A 43 -25.35 -27.95 37.59
C LEU A 43 -26.75 -27.36 37.67
N ILE A 44 -27.71 -27.91 36.92
CA ILE A 44 -29.14 -27.53 37.00
C ILE A 44 -29.70 -27.87 38.39
N LYS A 45 -29.51 -29.11 38.85
CA LYS A 45 -29.97 -29.55 40.17
C LYS A 45 -29.38 -28.75 41.33
N SER A 46 -28.13 -28.29 41.19
CA SER A 46 -27.47 -27.43 42.18
C SER A 46 -27.85 -25.94 42.09
N GLY A 47 -28.75 -25.55 41.16
CA GLY A 47 -29.18 -24.17 40.98
C GLY A 47 -28.11 -23.26 40.38
N LYS A 48 -26.97 -23.80 39.94
CA LYS A 48 -25.89 -23.00 39.34
C LYS A 48 -26.21 -22.51 37.92
N ILE A 49 -27.07 -23.24 37.22
CA ILE A 49 -27.56 -22.84 35.89
C ILE A 49 -29.08 -23.00 35.82
N LYS A 50 -29.72 -22.13 35.05
CA LYS A 50 -31.18 -22.20 34.82
C LYS A 50 -31.52 -23.30 33.81
N ILE A 51 -32.68 -23.91 33.98
CA ILE A 51 -33.23 -24.86 33.02
C ILE A 51 -33.53 -24.11 31.70
N ASN A 52 -32.87 -24.49 30.63
CA ASN A 52 -33.24 -24.02 29.30
C ASN A 52 -34.33 -24.98 28.76
N LYS A 53 -35.53 -24.47 28.45
CA LYS A 53 -36.63 -25.27 27.92
C LYS A 53 -36.38 -25.83 26.50
N ASN A 54 -35.42 -25.25 25.76
CA ASN A 54 -35.11 -25.65 24.39
C ASN A 54 -33.89 -26.58 24.34
N ILE A 55 -33.83 -27.59 25.20
CA ILE A 55 -32.76 -28.61 25.18
C ILE A 55 -33.08 -29.59 24.07
N SER A 56 -32.20 -29.65 23.06
CA SER A 56 -32.24 -30.66 22.02
C SER A 56 -31.18 -31.75 22.26
N ALA A 57 -31.41 -32.95 21.71
CA ALA A 57 -30.42 -34.01 21.69
C ALA A 57 -30.26 -34.51 20.27
N ILE A 58 -29.07 -34.35 19.69
CA ILE A 58 -28.73 -34.91 18.39
C ILE A 58 -28.18 -36.32 18.58
N TYR A 59 -28.61 -37.26 17.75
CA TYR A 59 -28.14 -38.62 17.76
C TYR A 59 -28.20 -39.25 16.38
N ARG A 60 -27.40 -40.29 16.16
CA ARG A 60 -27.31 -41.01 14.90
C ARG A 60 -28.29 -42.19 14.91
N LYS A 61 -29.05 -42.35 13.82
CA LYS A 61 -29.95 -43.50 13.57
C LYS A 61 -29.66 -44.02 12.16
N GLY A 62 -28.94 -45.13 12.08
CA GLY A 62 -28.40 -45.61 10.80
C GLY A 62 -27.31 -44.65 10.27
N ASN A 63 -27.50 -44.12 9.06
CA ASN A 63 -26.58 -43.16 8.44
C ASN A 63 -27.02 -41.71 8.61
N SER A 64 -28.20 -41.47 9.19
CA SER A 64 -28.78 -40.14 9.33
C SER A 64 -28.70 -39.60 10.76
N PHE A 65 -28.70 -38.27 10.90
CA PHE A 65 -28.76 -37.60 12.18
C PHE A 65 -30.14 -37.03 12.45
N TYR A 66 -30.60 -37.22 13.67
CA TYR A 66 -31.90 -36.76 14.15
C TYR A 66 -31.70 -35.86 15.35
N GLU A 67 -32.46 -34.79 15.41
CA GLU A 67 -32.53 -33.90 16.58
C GLU A 67 -33.87 -34.12 17.28
N LYS A 68 -33.83 -34.47 18.56
CA LYS A 68 -34.99 -34.57 19.42
C LYS A 68 -35.14 -33.30 20.24
N ILE A 69 -36.27 -32.60 20.06
CA ILE A 69 -36.65 -31.41 20.83
C ILE A 69 -37.98 -31.77 21.52
N GLU A 70 -37.97 -31.83 22.84
CA GLU A 70 -39.11 -32.29 23.62
C GLU A 70 -39.65 -33.67 23.14
N ASN A 71 -40.78 -33.68 22.45
CA ASN A 71 -41.44 -34.90 21.89
C ASN A 71 -41.31 -35.01 20.37
N GLU A 72 -40.71 -34.04 19.72
CA GLU A 72 -40.52 -34.04 18.26
C GLU A 72 -39.15 -34.58 17.88
N GLU A 73 -39.13 -35.41 16.83
CA GLU A 73 -37.91 -35.94 16.22
C GLU A 73 -37.84 -35.49 14.77
N ILE A 74 -36.77 -34.72 14.45
CA ILE A 74 -36.58 -34.13 13.13
C ILE A 74 -35.27 -34.64 12.54
N CYS A 75 -35.28 -35.08 11.28
CA CYS A 75 -34.03 -35.35 10.55
C CYS A 75 -33.33 -34.04 10.21
N ILE A 76 -32.04 -33.95 10.52
CA ILE A 76 -31.23 -32.73 10.34
C ILE A 76 -30.13 -32.89 9.27
N ASP A 77 -30.16 -33.95 8.48
CA ASP A 77 -29.12 -34.24 7.49
C ASP A 77 -28.91 -33.05 6.50
N GLU A 78 -29.97 -32.34 6.14
CA GLU A 78 -29.92 -31.16 5.25
C GLU A 78 -29.30 -29.92 5.93
N GLU A 79 -29.27 -29.86 7.28
CA GLU A 79 -28.61 -28.78 8.01
C GLU A 79 -27.11 -29.02 8.20
N LEU A 80 -26.66 -30.28 8.03
CA LEU A 80 -25.26 -30.63 8.31
C LEU A 80 -24.34 -30.07 7.23
N PRO A 81 -23.33 -29.27 7.59
CA PRO A 81 -22.47 -28.60 6.60
C PRO A 81 -21.50 -29.58 5.90
N PHE A 82 -21.23 -30.74 6.51
CA PHE A 82 -20.33 -31.77 5.97
C PHE A 82 -20.48 -33.10 6.73
N GLU A 83 -19.91 -34.17 6.18
CA GLU A 83 -19.83 -35.46 6.85
C GLU A 83 -18.71 -35.49 7.89
N ILE A 84 -18.95 -36.15 9.02
CA ILE A 84 -17.99 -36.36 10.10
C ILE A 84 -17.62 -37.84 10.27
N PRO A 85 -16.47 -38.19 10.85
CA PRO A 85 -16.08 -39.55 11.20
C PRO A 85 -17.13 -40.27 12.06
N LYS A 86 -17.21 -41.61 11.97
CA LYS A 86 -18.17 -42.40 12.73
C LYS A 86 -18.04 -42.31 14.26
N THR A 87 -16.85 -41.93 14.73
CA THR A 87 -16.55 -41.76 16.16
C THR A 87 -16.94 -40.40 16.70
N TRP A 88 -17.31 -39.45 15.79
CA TRP A 88 -17.69 -38.10 16.14
C TRP A 88 -19.21 -37.97 16.25
N GLU A 89 -19.66 -36.94 16.96
CA GLU A 89 -21.08 -36.61 17.10
C GLU A 89 -21.33 -35.13 16.78
N TRP A 90 -22.55 -34.81 16.37
CA TRP A 90 -22.98 -33.42 16.27
C TRP A 90 -23.64 -32.95 17.56
N VAL A 91 -23.38 -31.71 17.96
CA VAL A 91 -24.02 -31.08 19.12
C VAL A 91 -24.30 -29.61 18.89
N ARG A 92 -25.44 -29.10 19.36
CA ARG A 92 -25.69 -27.64 19.35
C ARG A 92 -24.81 -26.95 20.39
N LEU A 93 -24.29 -25.74 20.05
CA LEU A 93 -23.42 -24.96 20.95
C LEU A 93 -24.10 -24.73 22.30
N GLY A 94 -25.38 -24.37 22.33
CA GLY A 94 -26.14 -24.17 23.56
C GLY A 94 -26.23 -25.40 24.46
N ASN A 95 -25.92 -26.60 23.95
CA ASN A 95 -25.84 -27.85 24.71
C ASN A 95 -24.40 -28.25 25.09
N PHE A 96 -23.42 -27.68 24.39
CA PHE A 96 -22.00 -27.97 24.57
C PHE A 96 -21.29 -26.99 25.52
N ALA A 97 -21.69 -25.72 25.54
CA ALA A 97 -21.05 -24.68 26.35
C ALA A 97 -22.04 -23.96 27.26
N LEU A 98 -21.53 -23.54 28.41
CA LEU A 98 -22.22 -22.63 29.33
C LEU A 98 -22.03 -21.19 28.87
N ASN A 99 -23.13 -20.46 28.79
CA ASN A 99 -23.11 -19.03 28.48
C ASN A 99 -23.22 -18.21 29.77
N TYR A 100 -22.27 -17.33 29.98
CA TYR A 100 -22.17 -16.45 31.14
C TYR A 100 -22.57 -14.99 30.84
N ASP A 101 -23.24 -14.72 29.75
CA ASP A 101 -23.63 -13.37 29.33
C ASP A 101 -24.39 -12.57 30.40
N GLY A 102 -25.16 -13.26 31.24
CA GLY A 102 -25.87 -12.62 32.36
C GLY A 102 -24.97 -12.03 33.45
N LYS A 103 -23.68 -12.36 33.48
CA LYS A 103 -22.71 -11.80 34.41
C LYS A 103 -21.96 -10.58 33.88
N ARG A 104 -22.06 -10.32 32.59
CA ARG A 104 -21.36 -9.20 31.93
C ARG A 104 -21.91 -7.86 32.42
N LYS A 105 -21.03 -6.86 32.56
CA LYS A 105 -21.41 -5.49 32.96
C LYS A 105 -20.64 -4.46 32.11
N PRO A 106 -21.32 -3.61 31.33
CA PRO A 106 -20.68 -2.51 30.64
C PRO A 106 -20.25 -1.43 31.64
N ILE A 107 -19.07 -0.86 31.45
CA ILE A 107 -18.56 0.31 32.18
C ILE A 107 -18.27 1.39 31.16
N SER A 108 -18.81 2.60 31.36
CA SER A 108 -18.58 3.71 30.45
C SER A 108 -17.11 4.12 30.39
N VAL A 109 -16.69 4.70 29.28
CA VAL A 109 -15.31 5.19 29.10
C VAL A 109 -14.91 6.17 30.18
N GLU A 110 -15.82 7.08 30.56
CA GLU A 110 -15.60 8.06 31.62
C GLU A 110 -15.32 7.41 32.99
N LEU A 111 -16.09 6.38 33.34
CA LEU A 111 -15.86 5.65 34.61
C LEU A 111 -14.56 4.86 34.55
N ARG A 112 -14.26 4.20 33.42
CA ARG A 112 -13.01 3.45 33.26
C ARG A 112 -11.78 4.37 33.34
N SER A 113 -11.84 5.59 32.82
CA SER A 113 -10.72 6.54 32.87
C SER A 113 -10.34 6.97 34.30
N LYS A 114 -11.27 6.83 35.25
CA LYS A 114 -11.08 7.20 36.67
C LYS A 114 -10.63 6.02 37.56
N GLN A 115 -10.55 4.80 37.01
CA GLN A 115 -10.21 3.58 37.73
C GLN A 115 -8.73 3.21 37.60
N ALA A 116 -8.22 2.45 38.56
CA ALA A 116 -6.91 1.80 38.43
C ALA A 116 -6.94 0.77 37.29
N LYS A 117 -5.86 0.66 36.53
CA LYS A 117 -5.75 -0.16 35.32
C LYS A 117 -5.10 -1.53 35.66
N ILE A 118 -5.83 -2.41 36.35
CA ILE A 118 -5.32 -3.68 36.87
C ILE A 118 -5.74 -4.86 35.97
N TYR A 119 -7.05 -5.04 35.76
CA TYR A 119 -7.61 -6.20 35.05
C TYR A 119 -8.04 -5.83 33.65
N ASP A 120 -7.81 -6.71 32.69
CA ASP A 120 -8.21 -6.49 31.30
C ASP A 120 -9.73 -6.42 31.15
N TYR A 121 -10.20 -5.44 30.37
CA TYR A 121 -11.59 -5.20 30.02
C TYR A 121 -11.83 -5.60 28.57
N TYR A 122 -12.59 -6.68 28.37
CA TYR A 122 -12.82 -7.27 27.05
C TYR A 122 -14.09 -6.77 26.40
N GLY A 123 -13.99 -6.50 25.10
CA GLY A 123 -15.09 -6.23 24.17
C GLY A 123 -15.14 -7.24 23.03
N ALA A 124 -15.89 -6.93 21.97
CA ALA A 124 -16.16 -7.84 20.85
C ALA A 124 -14.92 -8.36 20.12
N THR A 125 -13.81 -7.62 20.12
CA THR A 125 -12.62 -7.90 19.31
C THR A 125 -11.35 -8.14 20.15
N GLY A 126 -11.49 -8.27 21.47
CA GLY A 126 -10.37 -8.47 22.40
C GLY A 126 -10.36 -7.51 23.58
N ALA A 127 -9.23 -7.39 24.25
CA ALA A 127 -9.03 -6.43 25.34
C ALA A 127 -9.03 -5.00 24.79
N ILE A 128 -9.91 -4.15 25.30
CA ILE A 128 -10.10 -2.75 24.83
C ILE A 128 -9.68 -1.71 25.87
N ASP A 129 -9.52 -2.13 27.13
CA ASP A 129 -9.11 -1.26 28.24
C ASP A 129 -8.68 -2.12 29.44
N LYS A 130 -8.39 -1.47 30.58
CA LYS A 130 -8.24 -2.11 31.89
C LYS A 130 -9.15 -1.43 32.94
N VAL A 131 -9.53 -2.21 33.97
CA VAL A 131 -10.39 -1.77 35.06
C VAL A 131 -9.84 -2.21 36.41
N GLU A 132 -10.38 -1.66 37.49
CA GLU A 132 -9.91 -1.90 38.86
C GLU A 132 -10.29 -3.26 39.41
N ASN A 133 -11.42 -3.82 38.97
CA ASN A 133 -11.97 -5.07 39.48
C ASN A 133 -12.18 -6.08 38.33
N TYR A 134 -12.48 -7.34 38.68
CA TYR A 134 -12.82 -8.41 37.73
C TYR A 134 -14.18 -9.03 38.09
N ILE A 135 -14.82 -9.69 37.12
CA ILE A 135 -16.08 -10.43 37.29
C ILE A 135 -15.98 -11.89 36.85
N PHE A 136 -14.90 -12.23 36.13
CA PHE A 136 -14.59 -13.59 35.70
C PHE A 136 -13.25 -14.01 36.24
N ASP A 137 -13.17 -15.28 36.64
CA ASP A 137 -11.94 -15.98 37.05
C ASP A 137 -11.99 -17.41 36.52
N GLY A 138 -11.02 -17.82 35.71
CA GLY A 138 -10.97 -19.10 35.02
C GLY A 138 -10.62 -18.98 33.53
N THR A 139 -10.84 -20.09 32.80
CA THR A 139 -10.62 -20.12 31.33
C THR A 139 -11.95 -20.09 30.58
N PHE A 140 -12.07 -19.16 29.67
CA PHE A 140 -13.28 -18.93 28.90
C PHE A 140 -12.94 -18.72 27.42
N VAL A 141 -13.87 -19.10 26.54
CA VAL A 141 -13.85 -18.73 25.12
C VAL A 141 -14.78 -17.54 24.93
N LEU A 142 -14.23 -16.45 24.43
CA LEU A 142 -14.95 -15.23 24.14
C LEU A 142 -15.19 -15.11 22.62
N ILE A 143 -16.40 -14.72 22.23
CA ILE A 143 -16.76 -14.47 20.83
C ILE A 143 -17.57 -13.18 20.72
N GLY A 144 -17.28 -12.34 19.73
CA GLY A 144 -17.97 -11.06 19.55
C GLY A 144 -19.49 -11.22 19.44
N GLU A 145 -20.26 -10.36 20.14
CA GLU A 145 -21.71 -10.23 19.99
C GLU A 145 -22.08 -9.07 19.08
N ASP A 146 -21.65 -7.84 19.39
CA ASP A 146 -21.91 -6.62 18.63
C ASP A 146 -20.61 -6.06 18.06
N GLY A 147 -20.51 -5.93 16.72
CA GLY A 147 -19.32 -5.38 16.07
C GLY A 147 -18.08 -6.27 16.16
N GLY A 148 -18.28 -7.59 16.23
CA GLY A 148 -17.18 -8.56 16.16
C GLY A 148 -16.52 -8.60 14.77
N ASN A 149 -15.45 -9.37 14.64
CA ASN A 149 -14.64 -9.50 13.42
C ASN A 149 -15.31 -10.31 12.28
N PHE A 150 -16.65 -10.27 12.17
CA PHE A 150 -17.42 -11.16 11.29
C PHE A 150 -17.15 -10.99 9.79
N TYR A 151 -16.76 -9.79 9.36
CA TYR A 151 -16.47 -9.44 7.97
C TYR A 151 -14.99 -9.09 7.72
N SER A 152 -14.13 -9.37 8.70
CA SER A 152 -12.70 -9.15 8.61
C SER A 152 -11.92 -10.45 8.52
N ASP A 153 -10.62 -10.37 8.29
CA ASP A 153 -9.70 -11.51 8.24
C ASP A 153 -9.21 -11.93 9.63
N LYS A 154 -9.70 -11.27 10.69
CA LYS A 154 -9.31 -11.55 12.08
C LYS A 154 -10.19 -12.63 12.69
N ASP A 155 -9.65 -13.32 13.69
CA ASP A 155 -10.38 -14.32 14.45
C ASP A 155 -11.60 -13.71 15.15
N VAL A 156 -12.72 -14.43 15.13
CA VAL A 156 -13.99 -14.02 15.75
C VAL A 156 -14.09 -14.41 17.21
N ALA A 157 -13.32 -15.43 17.62
CA ALA A 157 -13.28 -15.97 18.97
C ALA A 157 -11.84 -16.05 19.50
N PHE A 158 -11.67 -15.88 20.79
CA PHE A 158 -10.38 -15.95 21.49
C PHE A 158 -10.54 -16.51 22.91
N ILE A 159 -9.45 -17.03 23.47
CA ILE A 159 -9.43 -17.61 24.83
C ILE A 159 -8.87 -16.58 25.80
N VAL A 160 -9.52 -16.47 26.95
CA VAL A 160 -9.03 -15.65 28.07
C VAL A 160 -8.94 -16.55 29.31
N SER A 161 -7.78 -16.51 29.98
CA SER A 161 -7.52 -17.23 31.23
C SER A 161 -7.15 -16.29 32.34
N GLY A 162 -7.56 -16.62 33.58
CA GLY A 162 -7.34 -15.83 34.79
C GLY A 162 -8.48 -14.86 35.06
N THR A 163 -8.16 -13.72 35.67
CA THR A 163 -9.14 -12.73 36.15
C THR A 163 -9.32 -11.60 35.12
N PHE A 164 -10.57 -11.33 34.72
CA PHE A 164 -10.87 -10.30 33.72
C PHE A 164 -12.29 -9.74 33.86
N TRP A 165 -12.58 -8.70 33.11
CA TRP A 165 -13.90 -8.10 32.97
C TRP A 165 -14.38 -8.15 31.51
N ALA A 166 -15.64 -8.47 31.28
CA ALA A 166 -16.26 -8.47 29.96
C ALA A 166 -17.46 -7.55 29.90
N ASN A 167 -17.58 -6.79 28.78
CA ASN A 167 -18.75 -5.95 28.50
C ASN A 167 -19.85 -6.75 27.78
N ASN A 168 -20.95 -6.07 27.43
CA ASN A 168 -22.09 -6.66 26.76
C ASN A 168 -21.92 -6.85 25.23
N HIS A 169 -20.75 -6.52 24.65
CA HIS A 169 -20.48 -6.72 23.23
C HIS A 169 -19.75 -8.03 22.91
N VAL A 170 -19.50 -8.87 23.91
CA VAL A 170 -18.81 -10.15 23.74
C VAL A 170 -19.51 -11.25 24.54
N HIS A 171 -19.81 -12.40 23.92
CA HIS A 171 -20.28 -13.59 24.62
C HIS A 171 -19.14 -14.22 25.40
N VAL A 172 -19.44 -14.71 26.61
CA VAL A 172 -18.48 -15.39 27.50
C VAL A 172 -18.95 -16.84 27.67
N LEU A 173 -18.16 -17.78 27.16
CA LEU A 173 -18.51 -19.20 27.09
C LEU A 173 -17.49 -20.06 27.86
N SER A 174 -17.98 -21.08 28.57
CA SER A 174 -17.15 -22.13 29.16
C SER A 174 -17.66 -23.48 28.68
N VAL A 175 -16.78 -24.39 28.27
CA VAL A 175 -17.15 -25.74 27.85
C VAL A 175 -17.36 -26.66 29.05
N TYR A 176 -18.33 -27.58 29.00
CA TYR A 176 -18.62 -28.50 30.08
C TYR A 176 -17.49 -29.53 30.28
N SER A 177 -17.14 -30.22 29.20
CA SER A 177 -16.09 -31.26 29.23
C SER A 177 -15.48 -31.30 27.84
N GLY A 178 -14.60 -30.40 27.57
CA GLY A 178 -14.01 -30.28 26.26
C GLY A 178 -12.67 -29.59 26.34
N ILE A 179 -12.17 -29.22 25.19
CA ILE A 179 -10.92 -28.47 25.10
C ILE A 179 -11.27 -27.12 24.47
N GLU A 180 -11.11 -26.06 25.27
CA GLU A 180 -11.42 -24.68 24.89
C GLU A 180 -10.68 -24.29 23.61
N ASN A 181 -9.44 -24.75 23.45
CA ASN A 181 -8.66 -24.49 22.24
C ASN A 181 -9.30 -25.12 20.98
N TYR A 182 -9.81 -26.35 21.05
CA TYR A 182 -10.53 -26.97 19.93
C TYR A 182 -11.79 -26.16 19.58
N PHE A 183 -12.55 -25.79 20.60
CA PHE A 183 -13.76 -25.00 20.43
C PHE A 183 -13.47 -23.61 19.84
N CYS A 184 -12.41 -22.94 20.29
CA CYS A 184 -11.98 -21.67 19.74
C CYS A 184 -11.56 -21.78 18.26
N TYR A 185 -10.76 -22.79 17.90
CA TYR A 185 -10.38 -23.06 16.52
C TYR A 185 -11.60 -23.38 15.64
N PHE A 186 -12.55 -24.16 16.18
CA PHE A 186 -13.81 -24.43 15.49
C PHE A 186 -14.57 -23.13 15.19
N LEU A 187 -14.77 -22.26 16.19
CA LEU A 187 -15.47 -20.99 15.97
C LEU A 187 -14.76 -20.11 14.93
N ASN A 188 -13.45 -20.08 14.94
CA ASN A 188 -12.64 -19.32 13.98
C ASN A 188 -12.60 -19.94 12.57
N SER A 189 -13.04 -21.18 12.41
CA SER A 189 -13.20 -21.84 11.11
C SER A 189 -14.52 -21.50 10.40
N LEU A 190 -15.48 -20.87 11.11
CA LEU A 190 -16.82 -20.60 10.61
C LEU A 190 -16.91 -19.29 9.81
N ASN A 191 -17.66 -19.33 8.73
CA ASN A 191 -18.11 -18.11 8.06
C ASN A 191 -19.54 -17.76 8.54
N LEU A 192 -19.61 -17.13 9.73
CA LEU A 192 -20.88 -16.80 10.38
C LEU A 192 -21.83 -15.94 9.50
N PRO A 193 -21.36 -14.97 8.71
CA PRO A 193 -22.21 -14.25 7.77
C PRO A 193 -22.85 -15.15 6.71
N SER A 194 -22.10 -16.05 6.08
CA SER A 194 -22.63 -16.95 5.05
C SER A 194 -23.62 -17.99 5.60
N MET A 195 -23.55 -18.26 6.90
CA MET A 195 -24.50 -19.14 7.61
C MET A 195 -25.80 -18.41 7.99
N GLY A 196 -25.95 -17.12 7.67
CA GLY A 196 -27.14 -16.34 8.03
C GLY A 196 -27.29 -16.07 9.54
N LEU A 197 -26.20 -16.22 10.32
CA LEU A 197 -26.24 -16.08 11.78
C LEU A 197 -26.02 -14.64 12.27
N ILE A 198 -25.54 -13.77 11.38
CA ILE A 198 -25.27 -12.37 11.70
C ILE A 198 -26.44 -11.50 11.31
N ASN A 199 -26.96 -10.73 12.26
CA ASN A 199 -28.05 -9.78 12.08
C ASN A 199 -27.53 -8.33 12.16
N GLY A 200 -28.37 -7.36 11.74
CA GLY A 200 -28.07 -5.92 11.84
C GLY A 200 -27.26 -5.36 10.67
N ILE A 201 -27.72 -4.23 10.11
CA ILE A 201 -27.08 -3.56 8.96
C ILE A 201 -26.01 -2.59 9.44
N ALA A 202 -26.29 -1.78 10.45
CA ALA A 202 -25.36 -0.75 10.95
C ALA A 202 -24.29 -1.33 11.89
N VAL A 203 -24.67 -2.28 12.75
CA VAL A 203 -23.75 -3.00 13.63
C VAL A 203 -24.04 -4.48 13.50
N PRO A 204 -23.12 -5.27 12.91
CA PRO A 204 -23.27 -6.72 12.79
C PRO A 204 -23.36 -7.37 14.17
N LYS A 205 -24.37 -8.22 14.37
CA LYS A 205 -24.66 -8.82 15.67
C LYS A 205 -24.86 -10.33 15.57
N LEU A 206 -24.11 -11.08 16.37
CA LEU A 206 -24.35 -12.50 16.67
C LEU A 206 -25.14 -12.58 17.97
N ASN A 207 -26.45 -12.72 17.93
CA ASN A 207 -27.25 -12.85 19.15
C ASN A 207 -27.14 -14.28 19.76
N GLN A 208 -27.49 -14.40 21.04
CA GLN A 208 -27.40 -15.66 21.77
C GLN A 208 -28.26 -16.80 21.16
N ALA A 209 -29.39 -16.48 20.55
CA ALA A 209 -30.24 -17.47 19.93
C ALA A 209 -29.55 -18.09 18.69
N ASN A 210 -28.94 -17.27 17.84
CA ASN A 210 -28.16 -17.73 16.70
C ASN A 210 -26.89 -18.45 17.12
N LEU A 211 -26.18 -17.94 18.13
CA LEU A 211 -25.01 -18.59 18.71
C LEU A 211 -25.33 -20.02 19.17
N ASN A 212 -26.43 -20.21 19.91
CA ASN A 212 -26.85 -21.51 20.45
C ASN A 212 -27.21 -22.54 19.37
N LYS A 213 -27.61 -22.10 18.15
CA LYS A 213 -27.97 -22.98 17.03
C LYS A 213 -26.75 -23.56 16.31
N ILE A 214 -25.56 -23.03 16.51
CA ILE A 214 -24.35 -23.48 15.82
C ILE A 214 -24.14 -24.98 16.09
N LEU A 215 -24.01 -25.76 15.01
CA LEU A 215 -23.70 -27.19 15.05
C LEU A 215 -22.20 -27.38 15.19
N ILE A 216 -21.78 -28.06 16.24
CA ILE A 216 -20.38 -28.36 16.55
C ILE A 216 -20.10 -29.82 16.21
N PRO A 217 -19.12 -30.13 15.34
CA PRO A 217 -18.62 -31.47 15.16
C PRO A 217 -17.72 -31.81 16.35
N LEU A 218 -18.14 -32.76 17.18
CA LEU A 218 -17.48 -33.10 18.42
C LEU A 218 -16.64 -34.37 18.25
N PRO A 219 -15.30 -34.29 18.24
CA PRO A 219 -14.40 -35.43 18.26
C PRO A 219 -14.34 -36.12 19.62
N PRO A 220 -13.84 -37.36 19.69
CA PRO A 220 -13.30 -37.92 20.92
C PRO A 220 -12.32 -36.98 21.63
N ILE A 221 -12.31 -36.94 22.96
CA ILE A 221 -11.51 -35.96 23.71
C ILE A 221 -10.01 -36.04 23.38
N GLU A 222 -9.47 -37.26 23.23
CA GLU A 222 -8.05 -37.45 22.89
C GLU A 222 -7.76 -36.98 21.43
N GLU A 223 -8.73 -37.10 20.56
CA GLU A 223 -8.62 -36.58 19.21
C GLU A 223 -8.66 -35.05 19.17
N GLN A 224 -9.51 -34.38 19.97
CA GLN A 224 -9.48 -32.94 20.18
C GLN A 224 -8.08 -32.44 20.57
N LYS A 225 -7.42 -33.12 21.51
CA LYS A 225 -6.03 -32.79 21.94
C LYS A 225 -5.05 -32.92 20.79
N ARG A 226 -5.12 -34.02 20.02
CA ARG A 226 -4.23 -34.19 18.84
C ARG A 226 -4.47 -33.17 17.75
N ILE A 227 -5.72 -32.81 17.48
CA ILE A 227 -6.07 -31.74 16.55
C ILE A 227 -5.46 -30.42 17.01
N VAL A 228 -5.67 -30.02 18.28
CA VAL A 228 -5.13 -28.80 18.87
C VAL A 228 -3.61 -28.78 18.79
N ASN A 229 -2.94 -29.88 19.18
CA ASN A 229 -1.49 -29.97 19.09
C ASN A 229 -0.98 -29.78 17.65
N LYS A 230 -1.69 -30.37 16.66
CA LYS A 230 -1.32 -30.21 15.25
C LYS A 230 -1.55 -28.77 14.77
N LEU A 231 -2.66 -28.15 15.14
CA LEU A 231 -2.94 -26.74 14.80
C LEU A 231 -1.93 -25.80 15.45
N ASN A 232 -1.57 -26.00 16.73
CA ASN A 232 -0.56 -25.21 17.43
C ASN A 232 0.84 -25.31 16.77
N GLN A 233 1.14 -26.42 16.08
CA GLN A 233 2.38 -26.56 15.29
C GLN A 233 2.28 -25.83 13.94
N LEU A 234 1.09 -25.80 13.33
CA LEU A 234 0.91 -25.26 11.99
C LEU A 234 0.64 -23.73 11.98
N MET A 235 -0.08 -23.21 12.98
CA MET A 235 -0.45 -21.79 13.02
C MET A 235 0.76 -20.84 12.98
N PRO A 236 1.84 -21.06 13.77
CA PRO A 236 3.02 -20.21 13.69
C PRO A 236 3.70 -20.23 12.30
N LEU A 237 3.67 -21.38 11.61
CA LEU A 237 4.22 -21.49 10.25
C LEU A 237 3.38 -20.71 9.23
N ILE A 238 2.06 -20.66 9.43
CA ILE A 238 1.15 -19.87 8.59
C ILE A 238 1.36 -18.37 8.83
N GLU A 239 1.55 -17.95 10.08
CA GLU A 239 1.88 -16.56 10.44
C GLU A 239 3.22 -16.13 9.82
N GLU A 240 4.25 -16.98 9.88
CA GLU A 240 5.53 -16.71 9.21
C GLU A 240 5.35 -16.61 7.68
N TYR A 241 4.53 -17.47 7.10
CA TYR A 241 4.20 -17.43 5.68
C TYR A 241 3.49 -16.12 5.31
N GLU A 242 2.52 -15.69 6.11
CA GLU A 242 1.78 -14.42 5.93
C GLU A 242 2.71 -13.20 5.97
N GLU A 243 3.65 -13.16 6.92
CA GLU A 243 4.65 -12.11 6.97
C GLU A 243 5.50 -12.04 5.71
N LYS A 244 5.95 -13.21 5.20
CA LYS A 244 6.73 -13.29 3.98
C LYS A 244 5.92 -12.91 2.75
N GLU A 245 4.66 -13.34 2.66
CA GLU A 245 3.72 -12.98 1.59
C GLU A 245 3.50 -11.46 1.56
N ASN A 246 3.26 -10.85 2.73
CA ASN A 246 3.08 -9.41 2.84
C ASN A 246 4.34 -8.63 2.43
N LYS A 247 5.53 -9.09 2.84
CA LYS A 247 6.81 -8.49 2.42
C LYS A 247 7.02 -8.61 0.90
N LEU A 248 6.69 -9.77 0.33
CA LEU A 248 6.78 -9.97 -1.12
C LEU A 248 5.84 -9.03 -1.87
N ASN A 249 4.59 -8.94 -1.44
CA ASN A 249 3.59 -8.04 -2.01
C ASN A 249 4.02 -6.56 -1.94
N GLU A 250 4.67 -6.14 -0.84
CA GLU A 250 5.23 -4.79 -0.74
C GLU A 250 6.42 -4.56 -1.68
N LEU A 251 7.29 -5.55 -1.84
CA LEU A 251 8.40 -5.49 -2.78
C LEU A 251 7.89 -5.39 -4.22
N ASP A 252 6.93 -6.24 -4.59
CA ASP A 252 6.31 -6.24 -5.92
C ASP A 252 5.65 -4.89 -6.22
N LYS A 253 4.95 -4.31 -5.25
CA LYS A 253 4.37 -2.95 -5.39
C LYS A 253 5.40 -1.87 -5.66
N LYS A 254 6.57 -1.96 -5.06
CA LYS A 254 7.65 -0.95 -5.17
C LYS A 254 8.59 -1.23 -6.35
N PHE A 255 8.62 -2.47 -6.86
CA PHE A 255 9.60 -2.92 -7.83
C PHE A 255 9.58 -2.13 -9.15
N PRO A 256 8.43 -1.91 -9.84
CA PRO A 256 8.42 -1.18 -11.11
C PRO A 256 8.96 0.25 -10.99
N GLU A 257 8.63 0.95 -9.92
CA GLU A 257 9.11 2.32 -9.70
C GLU A 257 10.61 2.35 -9.34
N ARG A 258 11.09 1.36 -8.60
CA ARG A 258 12.53 1.22 -8.29
C ARG A 258 13.32 0.87 -9.55
N LEU A 259 12.80 -0.03 -10.38
CA LEU A 259 13.39 -0.40 -11.65
C LEU A 259 13.49 0.78 -12.59
N LYS A 260 12.41 1.57 -12.72
CA LYS A 260 12.38 2.81 -13.51
C LYS A 260 13.42 3.82 -13.05
N LYS A 261 13.58 4.01 -11.74
CA LYS A 261 14.64 4.89 -11.18
C LYS A 261 16.03 4.38 -11.51
N SER A 262 16.27 3.07 -11.43
CA SER A 262 17.56 2.46 -11.79
C SER A 262 17.88 2.64 -13.27
N ILE A 263 16.91 2.39 -14.16
CA ILE A 263 17.05 2.58 -15.60
C ILE A 263 17.40 4.05 -15.93
N LEU A 264 16.73 5.00 -15.30
CA LEU A 264 17.01 6.43 -15.49
C LEU A 264 18.41 6.81 -14.98
N LYS A 265 18.83 6.24 -13.86
CA LYS A 265 20.19 6.42 -13.33
C LYS A 265 21.24 5.90 -14.32
N GLU A 266 21.07 4.67 -14.79
CA GLU A 266 21.96 4.09 -15.80
C GLU A 266 22.04 4.94 -17.08
N ALA A 267 20.92 5.56 -17.48
CA ALA A 267 20.85 6.43 -18.66
C ALA A 267 21.68 7.69 -18.51
N VAL A 268 21.59 8.37 -17.36
CA VAL A 268 22.35 9.63 -17.13
C VAL A 268 23.81 9.39 -16.81
N GLU A 269 24.17 8.20 -16.32
CA GLU A 269 25.56 7.78 -16.08
C GLU A 269 26.23 7.21 -17.33
N GLY A 270 25.52 7.09 -18.47
CA GLY A 270 26.03 6.54 -19.73
C GLY A 270 26.28 5.02 -19.68
N LYS A 271 25.58 4.31 -18.78
CA LYS A 271 25.69 2.86 -18.58
C LYS A 271 24.55 2.06 -19.23
N LEU A 272 23.47 2.73 -19.67
CA LEU A 272 22.28 2.08 -20.20
C LEU A 272 22.50 1.39 -21.56
N ILE A 273 23.44 1.90 -22.35
CA ILE A 273 23.81 1.39 -23.68
C ILE A 273 25.32 1.39 -23.82
N ASN A 274 25.82 0.53 -24.73
CA ASN A 274 27.25 0.52 -25.04
C ASN A 274 27.67 1.77 -25.79
N GLN A 275 28.82 2.32 -25.41
CA GLN A 275 29.46 3.41 -26.12
C GLN A 275 29.85 3.00 -27.54
N ASN A 276 29.53 3.84 -28.54
CA ASN A 276 29.97 3.61 -29.91
C ASN A 276 31.22 4.48 -30.20
N LYS A 277 32.30 3.85 -30.65
CA LYS A 277 33.55 4.55 -30.98
C LYS A 277 33.45 5.46 -32.20
N GLU A 278 32.42 5.23 -33.03
CA GLU A 278 32.13 6.03 -34.22
C GLU A 278 31.40 7.33 -33.92
N ASP A 279 30.81 7.43 -32.71
CA ASP A 279 30.15 8.68 -32.29
C ASP A 279 31.18 9.77 -32.08
N GLU A 280 30.87 10.96 -32.60
CA GLU A 280 31.74 12.12 -32.37
C GLU A 280 31.69 12.52 -30.88
N PRO A 281 32.85 12.60 -30.20
CA PRO A 281 32.90 12.95 -28.78
C PRO A 281 32.25 14.30 -28.48
N ALA A 282 31.59 14.40 -27.32
CA ALA A 282 30.94 15.64 -26.87
C ALA A 282 31.91 16.84 -26.80
N SER A 283 33.19 16.61 -26.53
CA SER A 283 34.22 17.65 -26.53
C SER A 283 34.39 18.33 -27.91
N GLU A 284 34.32 17.59 -28.99
CA GLU A 284 34.38 18.15 -30.36
C GLU A 284 33.09 18.90 -30.72
N LEU A 285 31.94 18.37 -30.28
CA LEU A 285 30.66 19.07 -30.44
C LEU A 285 30.69 20.42 -29.72
N LEU A 286 31.21 20.50 -28.48
CA LEU A 286 31.31 21.75 -27.73
C LEU A 286 32.23 22.79 -28.39
N LYS A 287 33.30 22.36 -29.04
CA LYS A 287 34.17 23.27 -29.82
C LYS A 287 33.39 23.91 -30.97
N ARG A 288 32.57 23.12 -31.71
CA ARG A 288 31.74 23.65 -32.81
C ARG A 288 30.65 24.58 -32.30
N ILE A 289 29.97 24.20 -31.21
CA ILE A 289 28.95 25.02 -30.55
C ILE A 289 29.53 26.37 -30.13
N LYS A 290 30.71 26.37 -29.55
CA LYS A 290 31.42 27.61 -29.14
C LYS A 290 31.71 28.49 -30.34
N ALA A 291 32.24 27.93 -31.44
CA ALA A 291 32.48 28.67 -32.68
C ALA A 291 31.21 29.24 -33.33
N GLU A 292 30.10 28.48 -33.33
CA GLU A 292 28.80 28.92 -33.82
C GLU A 292 28.26 30.07 -32.96
N ARG A 293 28.32 29.95 -31.64
CA ARG A 293 27.92 30.99 -30.71
C ARG A 293 28.71 32.28 -30.91
N GLU A 294 30.05 32.21 -31.06
CA GLU A 294 30.88 33.38 -31.33
C GLU A 294 30.48 34.10 -32.64
N LYS A 295 30.13 33.33 -33.68
CA LYS A 295 29.59 33.91 -34.94
C LYS A 295 28.27 34.64 -34.70
N LEU A 296 27.38 34.07 -33.91
CA LEU A 296 26.09 34.69 -33.60
C LEU A 296 26.25 35.96 -32.74
N ILE A 297 27.21 35.98 -31.81
CA ILE A 297 27.57 37.17 -31.05
C ILE A 297 28.15 38.27 -31.97
N LYS A 298 29.11 37.94 -32.84
CA LYS A 298 29.70 38.87 -33.80
C LYS A 298 28.68 39.45 -34.79
N SER A 299 27.68 38.67 -35.15
CA SER A 299 26.59 39.15 -36.04
C SER A 299 25.48 39.91 -35.29
N GLY A 300 25.60 40.13 -33.98
CA GLY A 300 24.60 40.83 -33.16
C GLY A 300 23.29 40.11 -32.94
N LYS A 301 23.20 38.80 -33.34
CA LYS A 301 21.99 38.00 -33.18
C LYS A 301 21.76 37.58 -31.72
N ILE A 302 22.81 37.41 -30.95
CA ILE A 302 22.77 37.12 -29.49
C ILE A 302 23.62 38.09 -28.72
N LYS A 303 23.19 38.45 -27.51
CA LYS A 303 23.93 39.33 -26.62
C LYS A 303 25.05 38.57 -25.91
N ILE A 304 26.15 39.23 -25.62
CA ILE A 304 27.21 38.67 -24.78
C ILE A 304 26.68 38.54 -23.38
N ASN A 305 26.58 37.30 -22.90
CA ASN A 305 26.34 37.07 -21.50
C ASN A 305 27.70 36.90 -20.80
N LYS A 306 28.04 37.82 -19.90
CA LYS A 306 29.35 37.86 -19.19
C LYS A 306 29.52 36.72 -18.19
N ASN A 307 28.44 36.07 -17.75
CA ASN A 307 28.47 35.05 -16.71
C ASN A 307 28.42 33.63 -17.28
N ILE A 308 28.97 33.39 -18.47
CA ILE A 308 28.99 32.04 -19.04
C ILE A 308 30.25 31.34 -18.58
N SER A 309 30.04 30.21 -17.90
CA SER A 309 31.09 29.30 -17.54
C SER A 309 31.32 28.29 -18.66
N ALA A 310 32.51 27.77 -18.78
CA ALA A 310 32.86 26.69 -19.68
C ALA A 310 33.45 25.54 -18.86
N ILE A 311 32.76 24.43 -18.83
CA ILE A 311 33.25 23.20 -18.20
C ILE A 311 34.08 22.43 -19.23
N TYR A 312 35.19 21.89 -18.81
CA TYR A 312 36.07 21.08 -19.64
C TYR A 312 36.84 20.06 -18.81
N ARG A 313 37.22 18.95 -19.45
CA ARG A 313 38.02 17.89 -18.84
C ARG A 313 39.50 18.17 -19.00
N ASN A 314 40.26 18.06 -17.91
CA ASN A 314 41.72 18.06 -17.92
C ASN A 314 42.22 16.82 -17.15
N GLY A 315 42.77 15.84 -17.88
CA GLY A 315 43.09 14.54 -17.32
C GLY A 315 41.85 13.79 -16.86
N ASN A 316 41.77 13.45 -15.59
CA ASN A 316 40.61 12.76 -14.99
C ASN A 316 39.64 13.72 -14.28
N SER A 317 39.96 15.00 -14.19
CA SER A 317 39.21 16.00 -13.45
C SER A 317 38.49 16.98 -14.37
N PHE A 318 37.36 17.55 -13.87
CA PHE A 318 36.62 18.59 -14.54
C PHE A 318 36.86 19.94 -13.93
N TYR A 319 37.07 20.92 -14.78
CA TYR A 319 37.31 22.31 -14.41
C TYR A 319 36.23 23.20 -15.04
N GLU A 320 35.80 24.18 -14.28
CA GLU A 320 34.91 25.24 -14.77
C GLU A 320 35.69 26.57 -14.85
N LYS A 321 35.68 27.15 -16.02
CA LYS A 321 36.27 28.45 -16.26
C LYS A 321 35.19 29.51 -16.28
N ILE A 322 35.28 30.46 -15.32
CA ILE A 322 34.39 31.63 -15.20
C ILE A 322 35.26 32.87 -15.35
N GLU A 323 35.10 33.61 -16.43
CA GLU A 323 35.99 34.77 -16.76
C GLU A 323 37.47 34.36 -16.76
N ASN A 324 38.24 34.78 -15.72
CA ASN A 324 39.66 34.49 -15.56
C ASN A 324 39.95 33.48 -14.44
N GLU A 325 38.93 32.99 -13.76
CA GLU A 325 39.07 32.01 -12.68
C GLU A 325 38.80 30.60 -13.22
N GLU A 326 39.58 29.65 -12.75
CA GLU A 326 39.50 28.23 -13.07
C GLU A 326 39.36 27.45 -11.78
N ILE A 327 38.25 26.73 -11.63
CA ILE A 327 37.87 26.02 -10.41
C ILE A 327 37.68 24.55 -10.73
N CYS A 328 38.28 23.65 -9.96
CA CYS A 328 37.98 22.23 -10.03
C CYS A 328 36.58 21.96 -9.46
N ILE A 329 35.73 21.23 -10.22
CA ILE A 329 34.34 20.97 -9.86
C ILE A 329 34.08 19.48 -9.56
N ASP A 330 35.11 18.67 -9.39
CA ASP A 330 34.94 17.23 -9.17
C ASP A 330 34.06 16.89 -7.95
N GLU A 331 34.11 17.71 -6.88
CA GLU A 331 33.26 17.53 -5.70
C GLU A 331 31.79 17.90 -5.94
N GLU A 332 31.48 18.67 -7.00
CA GLU A 332 30.10 19.02 -7.36
C GLU A 332 29.46 17.96 -8.28
N LEU A 333 30.25 17.10 -8.91
CA LEU A 333 29.77 16.14 -9.88
C LEU A 333 28.89 15.10 -9.20
N PRO A 334 27.67 14.90 -9.68
CA PRO A 334 26.74 13.97 -9.04
C PRO A 334 27.11 12.49 -9.25
N PHE A 335 27.87 12.17 -10.31
CA PHE A 335 28.32 10.83 -10.70
C PHE A 335 29.39 10.91 -11.77
N GLU A 336 30.04 9.78 -12.06
CA GLU A 336 30.99 9.65 -13.17
C GLU A 336 30.27 9.46 -14.50
N ILE A 337 30.81 10.05 -15.58
CA ILE A 337 30.32 9.91 -16.95
C ILE A 337 31.39 9.30 -17.87
N PRO A 338 31.00 8.69 -19.02
CA PRO A 338 31.94 8.18 -20.02
C PRO A 338 32.93 9.23 -20.50
N LYS A 339 34.09 8.79 -20.98
CA LYS A 339 35.14 9.70 -21.50
C LYS A 339 34.70 10.49 -22.75
N THR A 340 33.70 9.99 -23.45
CA THR A 340 33.13 10.63 -24.64
C THR A 340 32.10 11.70 -24.31
N TRP A 341 31.69 11.83 -23.02
CA TRP A 341 30.71 12.79 -22.54
C TRP A 341 31.37 13.97 -21.84
N GLU A 342 30.64 15.07 -21.79
CA GLU A 342 31.04 16.29 -21.07
C GLU A 342 29.93 16.73 -20.10
N TRP A 343 30.24 17.70 -19.23
CA TRP A 343 29.27 18.34 -18.34
C TRP A 343 28.90 19.74 -18.85
N LEU A 344 27.64 20.13 -18.68
CA LEU A 344 27.14 21.48 -18.93
C LEU A 344 26.34 22.00 -17.74
N ARG A 345 26.33 23.30 -17.53
CA ARG A 345 25.32 23.95 -16.67
C ARG A 345 24.01 24.09 -17.46
N LEU A 346 22.86 23.87 -16.80
CA LEU A 346 21.54 24.00 -17.42
C LEU A 346 21.31 25.39 -18.03
N GLY A 347 21.79 26.45 -17.37
CA GLY A 347 21.70 27.82 -17.86
C GLY A 347 22.57 28.13 -19.07
N GLU A 348 23.57 27.29 -19.39
CA GLU A 348 24.31 27.35 -20.64
C GLU A 348 23.57 26.68 -21.78
N LEU A 349 22.99 25.50 -21.50
CA LEU A 349 22.19 24.75 -22.46
C LEU A 349 20.87 25.44 -22.82
N CYS A 350 20.20 26.01 -21.81
CA CYS A 350 18.82 26.50 -21.94
C CYS A 350 18.66 27.98 -21.56
N THR A 351 17.82 28.67 -22.30
CA THR A 351 17.16 29.89 -21.83
C THR A 351 16.03 29.47 -20.89
N ILE A 352 16.07 29.94 -19.63
CA ILE A 352 15.09 29.60 -18.60
C ILE A 352 14.09 30.73 -18.46
N ILE A 353 12.83 30.45 -18.74
CA ILE A 353 11.71 31.40 -18.67
C ILE A 353 10.80 31.04 -17.51
N ASN A 354 10.70 31.93 -16.52
CA ASN A 354 9.77 31.76 -15.41
C ASN A 354 8.33 32.06 -15.86
N GLY A 355 7.40 31.19 -15.45
CA GLY A 355 5.98 31.40 -15.66
C GLY A 355 5.39 32.51 -14.77
N PHE A 356 4.14 32.86 -15.00
CA PHE A 356 3.43 33.89 -14.25
C PHE A 356 1.95 33.58 -14.11
N THR A 357 1.30 34.17 -13.12
CA THR A 357 -0.15 34.09 -12.96
C THR A 357 -0.74 35.48 -13.16
N PRO A 358 -1.55 35.67 -14.21
CA PRO A 358 -2.31 36.90 -14.41
C PRO A 358 -3.25 37.17 -13.24
N LEU A 359 -3.49 38.43 -12.90
CA LEU A 359 -4.42 38.81 -11.85
C LEU A 359 -5.81 38.23 -12.11
N ARG A 360 -6.28 37.32 -11.22
CA ARG A 360 -7.53 36.60 -11.39
C ARG A 360 -8.78 37.51 -11.38
N THR A 361 -8.69 38.62 -10.65
CA THR A 361 -9.78 39.60 -10.54
C THR A 361 -9.90 40.55 -11.76
N ASN A 362 -8.97 40.49 -12.70
CA ASN A 362 -9.04 41.30 -13.92
C ASN A 362 -9.66 40.47 -15.08
N PRO A 363 -10.94 40.71 -15.46
CA PRO A 363 -11.61 39.91 -16.48
C PRO A 363 -10.92 39.99 -17.84
N LYS A 364 -10.31 41.14 -18.21
CA LYS A 364 -9.61 41.34 -19.49
C LYS A 364 -8.51 40.32 -19.75
N PHE A 365 -7.93 39.73 -18.71
CA PHE A 365 -6.88 38.73 -18.86
C PHE A 365 -7.41 37.34 -19.17
N TRP A 366 -8.71 37.11 -18.93
CA TRP A 366 -9.33 35.76 -19.00
C TRP A 366 -10.45 35.68 -20.04
N GLU A 367 -10.98 36.83 -20.53
CA GLU A 367 -11.99 36.90 -21.58
C GLU A 367 -11.34 36.79 -22.95
N ASN A 368 -12.02 36.12 -23.90
CA ASN A 368 -11.53 35.86 -25.25
C ASN A 368 -10.07 35.34 -25.26
N PRO A 369 -9.76 34.25 -24.55
CA PRO A 369 -8.41 33.75 -24.38
C PRO A 369 -7.87 33.16 -25.70
N THR A 370 -6.62 33.45 -26.02
CA THR A 370 -5.94 33.00 -27.24
C THR A 370 -4.63 32.25 -26.96
N ILE A 371 -4.14 32.28 -25.71
CA ILE A 371 -2.85 31.70 -25.34
C ILE A 371 -3.09 30.62 -24.28
N SER A 372 -2.66 29.40 -24.57
CA SER A 372 -2.67 28.28 -23.63
C SER A 372 -1.87 28.62 -22.38
N TRP A 373 -2.48 28.40 -21.18
CA TRP A 373 -1.87 28.69 -19.89
C TRP A 373 -1.81 27.43 -19.04
N PHE A 374 -0.60 26.89 -18.90
CA PHE A 374 -0.32 25.59 -18.29
C PHE A 374 -0.24 25.66 -16.76
N THR A 375 -0.76 24.63 -16.13
CA THR A 375 -0.68 24.36 -14.69
C THR A 375 -0.41 22.86 -14.44
N VAL A 376 -0.06 22.50 -13.21
CA VAL A 376 0.16 21.09 -12.83
C VAL A 376 -1.07 20.20 -13.11
N ASN A 377 -2.28 20.75 -13.08
CA ASN A 377 -3.52 20.02 -13.35
C ASN A 377 -3.61 19.49 -14.79
N ASP A 378 -2.86 20.09 -15.71
CA ASP A 378 -2.81 19.63 -17.10
C ASP A 378 -2.01 18.33 -17.22
N ILE A 379 -0.98 18.13 -16.38
CA ILE A 379 -0.25 16.85 -16.28
C ILE A 379 -1.19 15.73 -15.81
N HIS A 380 -2.03 16.01 -14.82
CA HIS A 380 -2.95 15.00 -14.27
C HIS A 380 -4.01 14.55 -15.29
N SER A 381 -4.37 15.40 -16.25
CA SER A 381 -5.43 15.11 -17.22
C SER A 381 -4.97 14.41 -18.49
N GLN A 382 -3.71 14.56 -18.91
CA GLN A 382 -3.21 14.05 -20.20
C GLN A 382 -1.81 13.42 -20.13
N GLY A 383 -1.18 13.43 -18.95
CA GLY A 383 0.20 13.00 -18.80
C GLY A 383 1.20 14.14 -19.06
N ARG A 384 2.47 13.79 -19.25
CA ARG A 384 3.60 14.74 -19.27
C ARG A 384 3.88 15.36 -20.64
N ARG A 385 3.17 14.96 -21.70
CA ARG A 385 3.22 15.57 -23.03
C ARG A 385 2.00 16.46 -23.20
N ILE A 386 2.23 17.77 -23.24
CA ILE A 386 1.16 18.76 -23.15
C ILE A 386 0.69 19.17 -24.54
N LYS A 387 -0.47 18.64 -24.93
CA LYS A 387 -1.14 18.86 -26.22
C LYS A 387 -2.21 19.95 -26.16
N TYR A 388 -2.72 20.22 -24.96
CA TYR A 388 -3.71 21.27 -24.70
C TYR A 388 -3.61 21.73 -23.23
N THR A 389 -4.27 22.82 -22.88
CA THR A 389 -4.37 23.29 -21.50
C THR A 389 -5.83 23.51 -21.13
N LYS A 390 -6.19 23.23 -19.87
CA LYS A 390 -7.54 23.47 -19.35
C LYS A 390 -7.90 24.94 -19.25
N GLN A 391 -6.90 25.80 -19.15
CA GLN A 391 -7.05 27.23 -19.03
C GLN A 391 -6.26 27.93 -20.13
N SER A 392 -6.76 29.08 -20.55
CA SER A 392 -6.10 29.98 -21.51
C SER A 392 -6.23 31.41 -21.04
N ILE A 393 -5.34 32.28 -21.50
CA ILE A 393 -5.32 33.69 -21.16
C ILE A 393 -5.41 34.56 -22.40
N ASN A 394 -5.86 35.79 -22.23
CA ASN A 394 -5.83 36.78 -23.29
C ASN A 394 -4.39 37.32 -23.48
N LYS A 395 -4.03 37.68 -24.70
CA LYS A 395 -2.72 38.25 -25.06
C LYS A 395 -2.36 39.49 -24.23
N CYS A 396 -3.34 40.31 -23.84
CA CYS A 396 -3.10 41.48 -22.98
C CYS A 396 -2.56 41.13 -21.58
N ALA A 397 -2.73 39.87 -21.12
CA ALA A 397 -2.15 39.42 -19.84
C ALA A 397 -0.63 39.27 -19.86
N LEU A 398 -0.03 39.20 -21.07
CA LEU A 398 1.43 39.14 -21.21
C LEU A 398 2.09 40.51 -21.01
N SER A 399 1.32 41.61 -20.98
CA SER A 399 1.85 42.97 -21.15
C SER A 399 2.75 42.98 -22.39
N ASP A 400 3.70 43.79 -22.58
CA ASP A 400 4.55 43.78 -23.79
C ASP A 400 5.63 42.65 -23.80
N ASN A 401 5.47 41.63 -22.95
CA ASN A 401 6.48 40.57 -22.77
C ASN A 401 6.10 39.28 -23.52
N SER A 402 6.15 39.30 -24.85
CA SER A 402 5.90 38.12 -25.71
C SER A 402 6.92 36.99 -25.51
N SER A 403 8.09 37.26 -24.90
CA SER A 403 9.10 36.24 -24.57
C SER A 403 8.64 35.20 -23.56
N ARG A 404 7.48 35.41 -22.90
CA ARG A 404 6.87 34.42 -21.97
C ARG A 404 6.06 33.32 -22.69
N ILE A 405 5.89 33.39 -24.01
CA ILE A 405 5.33 32.30 -24.80
C ILE A 405 6.45 31.30 -25.08
N LEU A 406 6.30 30.10 -24.52
CA LEU A 406 7.22 29.00 -24.70
C LEU A 406 6.87 28.26 -26.00
N PRO A 407 7.82 27.95 -26.89
CA PRO A 407 7.57 27.17 -28.09
C PRO A 407 7.27 25.71 -27.79
N ALA A 408 6.71 24.98 -28.74
CA ALA A 408 6.63 23.53 -28.67
C ALA A 408 8.04 22.92 -28.52
N GLY A 409 8.15 21.79 -27.82
CA GLY A 409 9.43 21.16 -27.48
C GLY A 409 10.12 21.75 -26.24
N THR A 410 9.50 22.70 -25.53
CA THR A 410 10.04 23.24 -24.27
C THR A 410 9.80 22.26 -23.14
N VAL A 411 10.85 21.96 -22.37
CA VAL A 411 10.74 21.16 -21.13
C VAL A 411 10.35 22.07 -19.97
N LEU A 412 9.32 21.70 -19.24
CA LEU A 412 8.79 22.42 -18.07
C LEU A 412 9.25 21.74 -16.79
N ILE A 413 9.79 22.51 -15.82
CA ILE A 413 10.20 22.02 -14.49
C ILE A 413 9.51 22.82 -13.40
N CYS A 414 8.85 22.15 -12.47
CA CYS A 414 8.25 22.77 -11.31
C CYS A 414 9.31 23.07 -10.24
N CYS A 415 9.38 24.34 -9.84
CA CYS A 415 10.36 24.85 -8.88
C CYS A 415 9.76 25.30 -7.54
N THR A 416 8.44 25.11 -7.34
CA THR A 416 7.72 25.46 -6.10
C THR A 416 6.62 24.44 -5.83
N ALA A 417 6.23 24.26 -4.58
CA ALA A 417 5.17 23.35 -4.12
C ALA A 417 5.39 21.89 -4.56
N SER A 418 5.22 21.58 -5.85
CA SER A 418 5.44 20.25 -6.43
C SER A 418 6.82 20.13 -7.09
N VAL A 419 7.87 20.47 -6.37
CA VAL A 419 9.26 20.50 -6.86
C VAL A 419 9.63 19.19 -7.56
N GLY A 420 10.18 19.31 -8.78
CA GLY A 420 10.61 18.18 -9.62
C GLY A 420 9.51 17.57 -10.47
N GLU A 421 8.27 18.09 -10.45
CA GLU A 421 7.30 17.77 -11.49
C GLU A 421 7.75 18.38 -12.82
N TYR A 422 7.52 17.66 -13.91
CA TYR A 422 8.04 18.03 -15.23
C TYR A 422 7.07 17.66 -16.34
N ALA A 423 7.19 18.36 -17.48
CA ALA A 423 6.44 18.07 -18.69
C ALA A 423 7.23 18.54 -19.93
N ILE A 424 6.78 18.16 -21.13
CA ILE A 424 7.24 18.73 -22.40
C ILE A 424 6.04 19.26 -23.18
N THR A 425 6.20 20.43 -23.80
CA THR A 425 5.14 21.08 -24.57
C THR A 425 5.10 20.55 -26.00
N GLU A 426 3.92 20.20 -26.51
CA GLU A 426 3.70 19.87 -27.93
C GLU A 426 3.03 21.04 -28.68
N ILE A 427 2.62 22.07 -27.94
CA ILE A 427 2.03 23.32 -28.46
C ILE A 427 2.74 24.54 -27.86
N PRO A 428 2.70 25.71 -28.51
CA PRO A 428 3.11 26.94 -27.86
C PRO A 428 2.18 27.27 -26.68
N LEU A 429 2.76 27.63 -25.53
CA LEU A 429 2.01 27.94 -24.29
C LEU A 429 2.78 28.88 -23.37
N THR A 430 2.13 29.38 -22.35
CA THR A 430 2.79 29.98 -21.16
C THR A 430 2.41 29.22 -19.92
N THR A 431 3.09 29.43 -18.79
CA THR A 431 2.88 28.68 -17.55
C THR A 431 2.57 29.58 -16.36
N ASN A 432 2.04 28.98 -15.28
CA ASN A 432 1.97 29.67 -13.99
C ASN A 432 3.37 29.84 -13.37
N GLN A 433 3.49 30.62 -12.30
CA GLN A 433 4.77 30.90 -11.64
C GLN A 433 5.44 29.67 -10.97
N GLN A 434 4.76 28.52 -10.90
CA GLN A 434 5.33 27.30 -10.33
C GLN A 434 6.33 26.64 -11.28
N PHE A 435 6.17 26.84 -12.58
CA PHE A 435 6.97 26.21 -13.62
C PHE A 435 7.92 27.16 -14.29
N ASN A 436 9.11 26.66 -14.59
CA ASN A 436 10.09 27.27 -15.46
C ASN A 436 10.13 26.50 -16.79
N GLY A 437 10.08 27.20 -17.90
CA GLY A 437 10.29 26.64 -19.23
C GLY A 437 11.78 26.62 -19.57
N LEU A 438 12.28 25.47 -19.99
CA LEU A 438 13.66 25.24 -20.42
C LEU A 438 13.67 25.18 -21.94
N ILE A 439 14.05 26.27 -22.59
CA ILE A 439 14.15 26.37 -24.04
C ILE A 439 15.62 26.14 -24.41
N ILE A 440 15.92 25.06 -25.13
CA ILE A 440 17.29 24.80 -25.61
C ILE A 440 17.72 25.94 -26.52
N ASN A 441 18.89 26.54 -26.24
CA ASN A 441 19.44 27.63 -27.00
C ASN A 441 19.69 27.21 -28.47
N GLU A 442 19.45 28.09 -29.43
CA GLU A 442 19.49 27.80 -30.87
C GLU A 442 20.81 27.10 -31.28
N TYR A 443 21.95 27.59 -30.78
CA TYR A 443 23.28 27.04 -31.07
C TYR A 443 23.53 25.67 -30.44
N TYR A 444 22.69 25.17 -29.49
CA TYR A 444 22.69 23.81 -28.97
C TYR A 444 21.66 22.92 -29.64
N SER A 445 20.64 23.46 -30.30
CA SER A 445 19.46 22.69 -30.75
C SER A 445 19.79 21.55 -31.74
N LYS A 446 20.90 21.64 -32.47
CA LYS A 446 21.42 20.57 -33.35
C LYS A 446 22.19 19.48 -32.61
N TYR A 447 22.63 19.74 -31.40
CA TYR A 447 23.59 18.93 -30.64
C TYR A 447 23.04 18.40 -29.32
N TYR A 448 21.87 18.90 -28.90
CA TYR A 448 21.20 18.44 -27.68
C TYR A 448 19.69 18.32 -27.93
N SER A 449 19.14 17.14 -27.62
CA SER A 449 17.74 16.82 -27.88
C SER A 449 16.83 17.26 -26.71
N SER A 450 15.74 17.97 -27.01
CA SER A 450 14.69 18.25 -26.01
C SER A 450 14.03 16.99 -25.47
N GLU A 451 13.94 15.92 -26.30
CA GLU A 451 13.45 14.62 -25.86
C GLU A 451 14.40 13.99 -24.84
N PHE A 452 15.71 14.07 -25.06
CA PHE A 452 16.70 13.58 -24.09
C PHE A 452 16.59 14.36 -22.77
N LEU A 453 16.52 15.71 -22.83
CA LEU A 453 16.33 16.54 -21.64
C LEU A 453 15.05 16.16 -20.89
N PHE A 454 13.96 15.97 -21.59
CA PHE A 454 12.68 15.54 -21.02
C PHE A 454 12.78 14.17 -20.36
N LYS A 455 13.45 13.20 -20.98
CA LYS A 455 13.60 11.84 -20.45
C LYS A 455 14.44 11.79 -19.19
N ILE A 456 15.48 12.64 -19.07
CA ILE A 456 16.34 12.68 -17.88
C ILE A 456 15.79 13.61 -16.79
N ALA A 457 14.80 14.46 -17.07
CA ALA A 457 14.23 15.40 -16.11
C ALA A 457 13.81 14.77 -14.76
N PRO A 458 13.28 13.53 -14.69
CA PRO A 458 13.00 12.87 -13.41
C PRO A 458 14.20 12.75 -12.49
N THR A 459 15.41 12.64 -13.04
CA THR A 459 16.64 12.50 -12.25
C THR A 459 17.02 13.79 -11.51
N PHE A 460 16.50 14.94 -11.93
CA PHE A 460 16.77 16.22 -11.30
C PHE A 460 16.08 16.36 -9.94
N LYS A 461 14.99 15.60 -9.71
CA LYS A 461 14.13 15.76 -8.54
C LYS A 461 14.91 15.73 -7.22
N ALA A 462 15.78 14.77 -7.02
CA ALA A 462 16.57 14.64 -5.79
C ALA A 462 17.47 15.87 -5.60
N LYS A 463 18.22 16.26 -6.64
CA LYS A 463 19.11 17.43 -6.60
C LYS A 463 18.34 18.73 -6.39
N LEU A 464 17.17 18.87 -6.99
CA LEU A 464 16.31 20.03 -6.81
C LEU A 464 15.81 20.16 -5.35
N PHE A 465 15.48 19.03 -4.69
CA PHE A 465 15.15 19.03 -3.27
C PHE A 465 16.34 19.42 -2.39
N ASP A 466 17.55 18.93 -2.70
CA ASP A 466 18.77 19.31 -1.96
C ASP A 466 19.03 20.82 -2.09
N ILE A 467 18.87 21.37 -3.29
CA ILE A 467 19.05 22.82 -3.58
C ILE A 467 17.95 23.67 -2.93
N ALA A 468 16.71 23.17 -2.86
CA ALA A 468 15.59 23.90 -2.25
C ALA A 468 15.77 24.10 -0.73
N GLY A 469 16.51 23.20 -0.06
CA GLY A 469 16.77 23.27 1.39
C GLY A 469 15.57 22.81 2.23
N LYS A 470 15.76 22.78 3.56
CA LYS A 470 14.74 22.34 4.56
C LYS A 470 13.84 23.49 5.04
N THR A 471 13.42 24.39 4.14
CA THR A 471 12.53 25.50 4.51
C THR A 471 11.07 25.11 4.34
N THR A 472 10.17 25.79 5.06
CA THR A 472 8.72 25.55 5.03
C THR A 472 8.10 25.73 3.63
N PHE A 473 8.74 26.51 2.76
CA PHE A 473 8.38 26.68 1.35
C PHE A 473 9.58 26.35 0.47
N ASN A 474 9.53 25.19 -0.18
CA ASN A 474 10.53 24.80 -1.16
C ASN A 474 10.43 25.72 -2.39
N PHE A 475 11.42 26.56 -2.62
CA PHE A 475 11.53 27.44 -3.78
C PHE A 475 12.93 27.37 -4.39
N ILE A 476 12.99 27.18 -5.69
CA ILE A 476 14.23 27.15 -6.46
C ILE A 476 14.25 28.36 -7.39
N SER A 477 15.19 29.26 -7.15
CA SER A 477 15.38 30.43 -8.02
C SER A 477 15.92 30.00 -9.40
N VAL A 478 15.66 30.81 -10.42
CA VAL A 478 16.19 30.60 -11.78
C VAL A 478 17.71 30.45 -11.75
N GLN A 479 18.41 31.26 -10.94
CA GLN A 479 19.88 31.17 -10.79
C GLN A 479 20.34 29.81 -10.23
N LYS A 480 19.65 29.28 -9.19
CA LYS A 480 19.96 27.96 -8.66
C LYS A 480 19.67 26.85 -9.67
N LEU A 481 18.57 26.97 -10.41
CA LEU A 481 18.22 26.04 -11.48
C LEU A 481 19.25 26.10 -12.62
N SER A 482 19.72 27.26 -13.01
CA SER A 482 20.75 27.48 -14.05
C SER A 482 22.07 26.78 -13.74
N ASN A 483 22.42 26.63 -12.46
CA ASN A 483 23.65 25.99 -12.01
C ASN A 483 23.57 24.44 -11.99
N LEU A 484 22.42 23.85 -12.29
CA LEU A 484 22.28 22.39 -12.33
C LEU A 484 23.20 21.80 -13.39
N LEU A 485 24.02 20.82 -12.99
CA LEU A 485 24.90 20.07 -13.89
C LEU A 485 24.13 19.02 -14.67
N LEU A 486 24.31 18.99 -15.98
CA LEU A 486 23.71 18.05 -16.93
C LEU A 486 24.79 17.29 -17.70
N PRO A 487 24.63 15.98 -17.91
CA PRO A 487 25.48 15.23 -18.81
C PRO A 487 25.20 15.63 -20.26
N PHE A 488 26.26 15.74 -21.04
CA PHE A 488 26.22 16.06 -22.45
C PHE A 488 26.80 14.88 -23.26
N PRO A 489 25.94 13.91 -23.66
CA PRO A 489 26.35 12.80 -24.55
C PRO A 489 26.50 13.26 -26.01
N PRO A 490 27.23 12.50 -26.84
CA PRO A 490 27.14 12.60 -28.29
C PRO A 490 25.69 12.53 -28.78
N ILE A 491 25.34 13.32 -29.83
CA ILE A 491 23.93 13.45 -30.27
C ILE A 491 23.31 12.12 -30.71
N GLU A 492 24.06 11.25 -31.37
CA GLU A 492 23.57 9.94 -31.79
C GLU A 492 23.36 9.01 -30.60
N GLU A 493 24.19 9.16 -29.57
CA GLU A 493 24.02 8.43 -28.33
C GLU A 493 22.79 8.90 -27.55
N GLN A 494 22.49 10.22 -27.52
CA GLN A 494 21.23 10.74 -26.95
C GLN A 494 20.00 10.08 -27.58
N LYS A 495 19.98 9.92 -28.92
CA LYS A 495 18.88 9.27 -29.63
C LYS A 495 18.71 7.80 -29.20
N ARG A 496 19.81 7.05 -29.18
CA ARG A 496 19.80 5.63 -28.75
C ARG A 496 19.37 5.46 -27.28
N ILE A 497 19.79 6.37 -26.40
CA ILE A 497 19.35 6.38 -25.00
C ILE A 497 17.83 6.62 -24.92
N VAL A 498 17.30 7.60 -25.65
CA VAL A 498 15.85 7.92 -25.67
C VAL A 498 15.04 6.70 -26.14
N GLU A 499 15.45 6.08 -27.26
CA GLU A 499 14.78 4.87 -27.77
C GLU A 499 14.81 3.70 -26.79
N LYS A 500 15.95 3.48 -26.12
CA LYS A 500 16.10 2.43 -25.12
C LYS A 500 15.25 2.72 -23.87
N LEU A 501 15.23 3.98 -23.40
CA LEU A 501 14.38 4.42 -22.29
C LEU A 501 12.91 4.21 -22.58
N ASP A 502 12.44 4.56 -23.77
CA ASP A 502 11.04 4.36 -24.15
C ASP A 502 10.63 2.89 -24.08
N LYS A 503 11.45 1.99 -24.63
CA LYS A 503 11.22 0.55 -24.57
C LYS A 503 11.19 0.02 -23.14
N LEU A 504 12.14 0.42 -22.31
CA LEU A 504 12.26 -0.07 -20.94
C LEU A 504 11.20 0.52 -19.99
N ILE A 505 10.87 1.81 -20.13
CA ILE A 505 9.83 2.44 -19.33
C ILE A 505 8.46 1.85 -19.67
N ASN A 506 8.16 1.61 -20.95
CA ASN A 506 6.93 0.93 -21.35
C ASN A 506 6.85 -0.49 -20.77
N ALA A 507 7.95 -1.25 -20.77
CA ALA A 507 8.00 -2.56 -20.13
C ALA A 507 7.76 -2.48 -18.60
N CYS A 508 8.26 -1.45 -17.93
CA CYS A 508 7.97 -1.22 -16.52
C CYS A 508 6.49 -0.92 -16.25
N GLU A 509 5.83 -0.16 -17.13
CA GLU A 509 4.39 0.14 -17.00
C GLU A 509 3.53 -1.13 -17.27
N GLU A 510 3.92 -1.97 -18.22
CA GLU A 510 3.26 -3.28 -18.44
C GLU A 510 3.48 -4.23 -17.24
N LEU A 511 4.70 -4.29 -16.71
CA LEU A 511 4.97 -5.06 -15.49
C LEU A 511 4.11 -4.59 -14.30
N LYS A 512 3.95 -3.26 -14.15
CA LYS A 512 3.09 -2.70 -13.13
C LYS A 512 1.63 -3.17 -13.28
N LYS A 513 1.10 -3.21 -14.50
CA LYS A 513 -0.25 -3.73 -14.75
C LYS A 513 -0.38 -5.21 -14.34
N ILE A 514 0.62 -6.04 -14.66
CA ILE A 514 0.62 -7.47 -14.34
C ILE A 514 0.66 -7.72 -12.82
N LEU A 515 1.46 -6.96 -12.08
CA LEU A 515 1.63 -7.11 -10.63
C LEU A 515 0.43 -6.57 -9.83
N PHE A 516 -0.47 -5.81 -10.46
CA PHE A 516 -1.64 -5.18 -9.79
C PHE A 516 -3.00 -5.72 -10.30
N ILE A 517 -2.99 -6.79 -11.10
CA ILE A 517 -4.16 -7.62 -11.36
C ILE A 517 -4.31 -8.64 -10.23
#